data_a6f14353f2f8ba67d42bee01b759de07
#
_entry.id   a6f14353f2f8ba67d42bee01b759de07
#
_cell.length_a   1.000
_cell.length_b   1.000
_cell.length_c   1.000
_cell.angle_alpha   90.00
_cell.angle_beta   90.00
_cell.angle_gamma   90.00
#
_symmetry.space_group_name_H-M   'P 1'
#
loop_
_entity.id
_entity.type
_entity.pdbx_description
1 polymer ?
#
loop_
_entity_poly.entity_id
_entity_poly.type
_entity_poly.pdbx_seq_one_letter_code
_entity_poly.pdbx_strand_id
1 'polypeptide(L)'
;GYFGYGIQAHIDGDMEIIFNHINAMGFNWVKQQVEWFRYNPGPGQYDWGHLDRIVDTANAHGVNVLFSVVKAPGWARPAGDTDEGPPSDPATYAAFMREMAARYKGRVKAYEIWNEQNLYYEWGGRGGKLNAGKYVELLAAAYNAVKSVDPGAVVVSGALTPTGLTDWDIAVDDAIYLEEMYKAGLARYCDAIGAHPSGYNNPPDAQWNTWNDPSAPSFKGHRSFFFRSTMEQYRNIMVKYGDGHKRIWPTEFGWASVEGLGVGPAAGYGYAADNTEAEQAQYLVRAYEMGRNWGFVGPMFLWNLNFAPVAGPQDEKAAFGIVRNDWSPRPAFSALQNMPK
;
A
#
# COMPACT_ATOMS: atom_id res chain seq x y z
N GLY A 1 7.22 1.56 -15.98
CA GLY A 1 6.87 2.23 -14.79
C GLY A 1 7.03 3.73 -14.84
N TYR A 2 5.95 4.40 -15.14
CA TYR A 2 5.96 5.86 -15.13
C TYR A 2 5.40 6.37 -13.81
N PHE A 3 5.73 7.61 -13.46
CA PHE A 3 5.11 8.30 -12.34
C PHE A 3 3.59 8.43 -12.59
N GLY A 4 2.79 8.35 -11.53
CA GLY A 4 1.34 8.48 -11.64
C GLY A 4 0.70 8.93 -10.34
N TYR A 5 -0.54 9.42 -10.43
CA TYR A 5 -1.32 9.91 -9.30
C TYR A 5 -2.40 8.90 -8.95
N GLY A 6 -2.26 8.27 -7.81
CA GLY A 6 -3.15 7.23 -7.34
C GLY A 6 -3.67 7.44 -5.93
N ILE A 7 -4.68 6.67 -5.60
CA ILE A 7 -5.31 6.70 -4.28
C ILE A 7 -5.86 5.32 -3.95
N GLN A 8 -5.75 4.92 -2.68
CA GLN A 8 -6.41 3.72 -2.21
C GLN A 8 -7.84 4.03 -1.78
N ALA A 9 -8.76 3.16 -2.18
CA ALA A 9 -10.16 3.23 -1.81
C ALA A 9 -10.64 1.84 -1.36
N HIS A 10 -11.70 1.83 -0.55
CA HIS A 10 -12.48 0.63 -0.30
C HIS A 10 -13.64 0.63 -1.29
N ILE A 11 -13.50 -0.11 -2.39
CA ILE A 11 -14.42 -0.06 -3.51
C ILE A 11 -15.52 -1.09 -3.33
N ASP A 12 -16.66 -0.63 -2.85
CA ASP A 12 -17.85 -1.44 -2.63
C ASP A 12 -19.09 -0.54 -2.68
N GLY A 13 -20.28 -1.13 -2.69
CA GLY A 13 -21.55 -0.41 -2.69
C GLY A 13 -21.70 0.48 -3.93
N ASP A 14 -21.88 1.78 -3.71
CA ASP A 14 -21.94 2.79 -4.80
C ASP A 14 -20.55 3.11 -5.31
N MET A 15 -20.10 2.37 -6.32
CA MET A 15 -18.78 2.58 -6.91
C MET A 15 -18.69 3.87 -7.72
N GLU A 16 -19.79 4.37 -8.25
CA GLU A 16 -19.80 5.61 -9.03
C GLU A 16 -19.34 6.82 -8.22
N ILE A 17 -19.77 6.92 -6.97
CA ILE A 17 -19.36 8.03 -6.11
C ILE A 17 -17.84 8.01 -5.86
N ILE A 18 -17.25 6.81 -5.73
CA ILE A 18 -15.81 6.63 -5.54
C ILE A 18 -15.05 7.10 -6.78
N PHE A 19 -15.42 6.58 -7.95
CA PHE A 19 -14.70 6.90 -9.20
C PHE A 19 -14.95 8.32 -9.67
N ASN A 20 -16.13 8.89 -9.40
CA ASN A 20 -16.39 10.30 -9.67
C ASN A 20 -15.46 11.22 -8.86
N HIS A 21 -15.19 10.88 -7.60
CA HIS A 21 -14.22 11.61 -6.78
C HIS A 21 -12.79 11.47 -7.31
N ILE A 22 -12.40 10.26 -7.72
CA ILE A 22 -11.08 10.03 -8.31
C ILE A 22 -10.90 10.83 -9.59
N ASN A 23 -11.90 10.82 -10.46
CA ASN A 23 -11.89 11.61 -11.70
C ASN A 23 -11.84 13.11 -11.41
N ALA A 24 -12.61 13.59 -10.44
CA ALA A 24 -12.65 15.00 -10.06
C ALA A 24 -11.29 15.52 -9.60
N MET A 25 -10.48 14.66 -8.96
CA MET A 25 -9.12 14.99 -8.57
C MET A 25 -8.13 15.00 -9.73
N GLY A 26 -8.51 14.47 -10.89
CA GLY A 26 -7.58 14.24 -12.00
C GLY A 26 -6.62 13.08 -11.75
N PHE A 27 -6.95 12.19 -10.84
CA PHE A 27 -6.17 10.98 -10.56
C PHE A 27 -6.55 9.89 -11.56
N ASN A 28 -5.60 9.05 -11.92
CA ASN A 28 -5.78 8.01 -12.93
C ASN A 28 -5.35 6.61 -12.47
N TRP A 29 -5.09 6.44 -11.18
CA TRP A 29 -4.80 5.16 -10.56
C TRP A 29 -5.62 4.96 -9.30
N VAL A 30 -6.10 3.74 -9.09
CA VAL A 30 -6.73 3.33 -7.84
C VAL A 30 -6.11 2.03 -7.36
N LYS A 31 -5.90 1.93 -6.04
CA LYS A 31 -5.51 0.69 -5.39
C LYS A 31 -6.69 0.14 -4.60
N GLN A 32 -6.95 -1.15 -4.77
CA GLN A 32 -7.87 -1.93 -3.95
C GLN A 32 -7.11 -3.09 -3.32
N GLN A 33 -7.21 -3.23 -2.00
CA GLN A 33 -6.74 -4.43 -1.34
C GLN A 33 -7.75 -5.56 -1.58
N VAL A 34 -7.26 -6.68 -2.07
CA VAL A 34 -8.07 -7.86 -2.42
C VAL A 34 -7.81 -8.93 -1.36
N GLU A 35 -8.82 -9.22 -0.56
CA GLU A 35 -8.76 -10.29 0.42
C GLU A 35 -9.05 -11.62 -0.28
N TRP A 36 -8.00 -12.37 -0.56
CA TRP A 36 -8.06 -13.60 -1.35
C TRP A 36 -9.15 -14.57 -0.88
N PHE A 37 -9.33 -14.71 0.44
CA PHE A 37 -10.32 -15.64 0.99
C PHE A 37 -11.76 -15.38 0.54
N ARG A 38 -12.09 -14.13 0.17
CA ARG A 38 -13.44 -13.76 -0.26
C ARG A 38 -13.78 -14.24 -1.67
N TYR A 39 -12.76 -14.48 -2.48
CA TYR A 39 -12.92 -14.70 -3.92
C TYR A 39 -12.57 -16.12 -4.37
N ASN A 40 -12.03 -16.94 -3.48
CA ASN A 40 -11.57 -18.30 -3.75
C ASN A 40 -11.96 -19.24 -2.60
N PRO A 41 -13.26 -19.56 -2.48
CA PRO A 41 -13.79 -20.30 -1.34
C PRO A 41 -13.31 -21.74 -1.24
N GLY A 42 -12.83 -22.33 -2.34
CA GLY A 42 -12.24 -23.66 -2.39
C GLY A 42 -11.32 -23.79 -3.59
N PRO A 43 -10.49 -24.86 -3.64
CA PRO A 43 -9.60 -25.09 -4.79
C PRO A 43 -10.40 -25.11 -6.10
N GLY A 44 -10.00 -24.27 -7.06
CA GLY A 44 -10.66 -24.18 -8.36
C GLY A 44 -12.04 -23.52 -8.35
N GLN A 45 -12.47 -22.98 -7.22
CA GLN A 45 -13.76 -22.29 -7.07
C GLN A 45 -13.50 -20.79 -6.91
N TYR A 46 -14.14 -19.97 -7.74
CA TYR A 46 -13.90 -18.52 -7.76
C TYR A 46 -15.22 -17.75 -7.76
N ASP A 47 -15.24 -16.63 -7.06
CA ASP A 47 -16.31 -15.65 -7.06
C ASP A 47 -15.75 -14.31 -7.54
N TRP A 48 -15.93 -13.99 -8.82
CA TRP A 48 -15.36 -12.82 -9.45
C TRP A 48 -16.28 -11.59 -9.48
N GLY A 49 -17.54 -11.74 -9.08
CA GLY A 49 -18.57 -10.71 -9.30
C GLY A 49 -18.19 -9.33 -8.78
N HIS A 50 -17.70 -9.24 -7.56
CA HIS A 50 -17.28 -7.96 -6.96
C HIS A 50 -16.06 -7.37 -7.67
N LEU A 51 -15.04 -8.18 -7.95
CA LEU A 51 -13.84 -7.71 -8.64
C LEU A 51 -14.15 -7.31 -10.09
N ASP A 52 -15.04 -8.02 -10.77
CA ASP A 52 -15.50 -7.66 -12.11
C ASP A 52 -16.11 -6.26 -12.11
N ARG A 53 -16.98 -5.97 -11.13
CA ARG A 53 -17.60 -4.64 -11.03
C ARG A 53 -16.57 -3.54 -10.76
N ILE A 54 -15.58 -3.80 -9.93
CA ILE A 54 -14.48 -2.84 -9.69
C ILE A 54 -13.73 -2.55 -10.99
N VAL A 55 -13.32 -3.60 -11.68
CA VAL A 55 -12.52 -3.47 -12.91
C VAL A 55 -13.32 -2.78 -14.01
N ASP A 56 -14.58 -3.18 -14.20
CA ASP A 56 -15.45 -2.58 -15.22
C ASP A 56 -15.69 -1.10 -14.94
N THR A 57 -15.97 -0.73 -13.69
CA THR A 57 -16.20 0.65 -13.29
C THR A 57 -14.94 1.49 -13.43
N ALA A 58 -13.80 0.99 -13.00
CA ALA A 58 -12.52 1.68 -13.14
C ALA A 58 -12.19 1.94 -14.61
N ASN A 59 -12.34 0.93 -15.47
CA ASN A 59 -12.06 1.06 -16.90
C ASN A 59 -13.03 2.02 -17.57
N ALA A 60 -14.32 2.02 -17.19
CA ALA A 60 -15.29 2.98 -17.70
C ALA A 60 -14.95 4.43 -17.33
N HIS A 61 -14.27 4.64 -16.22
CA HIS A 61 -13.82 5.97 -15.76
C HIS A 61 -12.39 6.32 -16.20
N GLY A 62 -11.73 5.45 -16.97
CA GLY A 62 -10.34 5.67 -17.41
C GLY A 62 -9.30 5.58 -16.28
N VAL A 63 -9.60 4.83 -15.25
CA VAL A 63 -8.73 4.67 -14.07
C VAL A 63 -8.00 3.34 -14.12
N ASN A 64 -6.68 3.36 -14.00
CA ASN A 64 -5.85 2.16 -13.92
C ASN A 64 -5.98 1.51 -12.54
N VAL A 65 -5.98 0.18 -12.51
CA VAL A 65 -6.17 -0.59 -11.27
C VAL A 65 -4.87 -1.24 -10.84
N LEU A 66 -4.55 -1.09 -9.55
CA LEU A 66 -3.59 -1.90 -8.81
C LEU A 66 -4.39 -2.74 -7.80
N PHE A 67 -4.28 -4.07 -7.89
CA PHE A 67 -4.78 -4.98 -6.86
C PHE A 67 -3.65 -5.44 -5.96
N SER A 68 -3.81 -5.23 -4.65
CA SER A 68 -2.92 -5.76 -3.62
C SER A 68 -3.59 -6.99 -3.02
N VAL A 69 -2.99 -8.19 -3.19
CA VAL A 69 -3.66 -9.46 -2.91
C VAL A 69 -3.09 -10.09 -1.65
N VAL A 70 -3.95 -10.26 -0.65
CA VAL A 70 -3.59 -10.63 0.72
C VAL A 70 -4.58 -11.65 1.30
N LYS A 71 -4.29 -12.17 2.48
CA LYS A 71 -5.20 -12.94 3.36
C LYS A 71 -5.68 -14.24 2.72
N ALA A 72 -4.89 -15.29 2.91
CA ALA A 72 -5.21 -16.61 2.39
C ALA A 72 -6.53 -17.17 2.98
N PRO A 73 -7.29 -17.91 2.18
CA PRO A 73 -8.47 -18.62 2.69
C PRO A 73 -8.08 -19.75 3.65
N GLY A 74 -9.00 -20.11 4.53
CA GLY A 74 -8.76 -21.14 5.54
C GLY A 74 -8.29 -22.48 4.97
N TRP A 75 -8.81 -22.88 3.79
CA TRP A 75 -8.40 -24.12 3.15
C TRP A 75 -6.97 -24.13 2.64
N ALA A 76 -6.34 -22.93 2.47
CA ALA A 76 -4.97 -22.80 1.97
C ALA A 76 -3.97 -22.51 3.09
N ARG A 77 -4.43 -22.09 4.27
CA ARG A 77 -3.55 -21.70 5.39
C ARG A 77 -3.19 -22.88 6.29
N PRO A 78 -2.05 -22.81 7.01
CA PRO A 78 -1.79 -23.71 8.12
C PRO A 78 -2.90 -23.61 9.18
N ALA A 79 -3.20 -24.73 9.84
CA ALA A 79 -4.16 -24.73 10.93
C ALA A 79 -3.68 -23.81 12.07
N GLY A 80 -4.59 -22.97 12.58
CA GLY A 80 -4.31 -22.05 13.66
C GLY A 80 -3.71 -20.70 13.26
N ASP A 81 -3.43 -20.48 11.98
CA ASP A 81 -2.99 -19.17 11.50
C ASP A 81 -4.16 -18.19 11.44
N THR A 82 -3.85 -16.90 11.51
CA THR A 82 -4.83 -15.82 11.38
C THR A 82 -5.27 -15.62 9.94
N ASP A 83 -6.36 -14.86 9.73
CA ASP A 83 -6.87 -14.52 8.39
C ASP A 83 -5.86 -13.72 7.55
N GLU A 84 -4.91 -13.03 8.18
CA GLU A 84 -3.86 -12.30 7.51
C GLU A 84 -2.69 -13.17 7.07
N GLY A 85 -2.68 -14.45 7.43
CA GLY A 85 -1.58 -15.37 7.17
C GLY A 85 -1.44 -15.79 5.72
N PRO A 86 -0.20 -16.16 5.32
CA PRO A 86 0.07 -16.70 4.00
C PRO A 86 -0.39 -18.16 3.87
N PRO A 87 -0.47 -18.69 2.63
CA PRO A 87 -0.80 -20.10 2.43
C PRO A 87 0.34 -21.02 2.88
N SER A 88 0.02 -22.27 3.20
CA SER A 88 1.02 -23.32 3.46
C SER A 88 1.86 -23.60 2.23
N ASP A 89 1.24 -23.61 1.05
CA ASP A 89 1.90 -23.85 -0.24
C ASP A 89 1.73 -22.62 -1.15
N PRO A 90 2.83 -21.98 -1.54
CA PRO A 90 2.77 -20.85 -2.48
C PRO A 90 2.05 -21.13 -3.79
N ALA A 91 2.00 -22.41 -4.23
CA ALA A 91 1.31 -22.78 -5.46
C ALA A 91 -0.20 -22.49 -5.41
N THR A 92 -0.82 -22.50 -4.24
CA THR A 92 -2.24 -22.17 -4.11
C THR A 92 -2.50 -20.68 -4.37
N TYR A 93 -1.64 -19.82 -3.88
CA TYR A 93 -1.67 -18.39 -4.17
C TYR A 93 -1.38 -18.11 -5.65
N ALA A 94 -0.38 -18.78 -6.20
CA ALA A 94 -0.02 -18.66 -7.61
C ALA A 94 -1.19 -19.04 -8.52
N ALA A 95 -1.94 -20.09 -8.19
CA ALA A 95 -3.12 -20.50 -8.95
C ALA A 95 -4.19 -19.41 -8.97
N PHE A 96 -4.47 -18.77 -7.83
CA PHE A 96 -5.40 -17.66 -7.76
C PHE A 96 -4.92 -16.46 -8.56
N MET A 97 -3.64 -16.10 -8.43
CA MET A 97 -3.05 -14.99 -9.16
C MET A 97 -3.07 -15.21 -10.67
N ARG A 98 -2.84 -16.44 -11.12
CA ARG A 98 -2.92 -16.81 -12.53
C ARG A 98 -4.33 -16.61 -13.09
N GLU A 99 -5.33 -17.11 -12.38
CA GLU A 99 -6.73 -16.97 -12.79
C GLU A 99 -7.14 -15.51 -12.87
N MET A 100 -6.77 -14.72 -11.85
CA MET A 100 -7.05 -13.28 -11.81
C MET A 100 -6.37 -12.55 -12.96
N ALA A 101 -5.08 -12.77 -13.17
CA ALA A 101 -4.32 -12.10 -14.20
C ALA A 101 -4.79 -12.47 -15.61
N ALA A 102 -5.19 -13.71 -15.84
CA ALA A 102 -5.78 -14.15 -17.10
C ALA A 102 -7.13 -13.46 -17.35
N ARG A 103 -7.99 -13.40 -16.32
CA ARG A 103 -9.30 -12.79 -16.41
C ARG A 103 -9.26 -11.30 -16.72
N TYR A 104 -8.34 -10.58 -16.09
CA TYR A 104 -8.26 -9.12 -16.18
C TYR A 104 -7.12 -8.63 -17.06
N LYS A 105 -6.60 -9.49 -17.92
CA LYS A 105 -5.51 -9.12 -18.85
C LYS A 105 -5.88 -7.85 -19.64
N GLY A 106 -4.98 -6.86 -19.59
CA GLY A 106 -5.18 -5.56 -20.24
C GLY A 106 -6.10 -4.60 -19.51
N ARG A 107 -6.77 -5.03 -18.43
CA ARG A 107 -7.74 -4.24 -17.66
C ARG A 107 -7.30 -3.95 -16.23
N VAL A 108 -6.47 -4.79 -15.63
CA VAL A 108 -5.74 -4.53 -14.38
C VAL A 108 -4.27 -4.37 -14.74
N LYS A 109 -3.69 -3.24 -14.37
CA LYS A 109 -2.33 -2.88 -14.82
C LYS A 109 -1.24 -3.41 -13.91
N ALA A 110 -1.54 -3.63 -12.63
CA ALA A 110 -0.53 -4.01 -11.65
C ALA A 110 -1.12 -4.87 -10.54
N TYR A 111 -0.28 -5.74 -10.00
CA TYR A 111 -0.58 -6.58 -8.85
C TYR A 111 0.52 -6.42 -7.82
N GLU A 112 0.15 -6.08 -6.59
CA GLU A 112 1.04 -6.08 -5.44
C GLU A 112 0.88 -7.40 -4.70
N ILE A 113 2.00 -8.07 -4.45
CA ILE A 113 1.99 -9.41 -3.86
C ILE A 113 2.15 -9.30 -2.37
N TRP A 114 1.04 -9.47 -1.66
CA TRP A 114 0.93 -9.33 -0.21
C TRP A 114 0.99 -7.86 0.24
N ASN A 115 1.11 -7.65 1.59
CA ASN A 115 1.11 -6.34 2.22
C ASN A 115 1.74 -6.46 3.60
N GLU A 116 2.69 -5.60 3.90
CA GLU A 116 3.28 -5.42 5.24
C GLU A 116 3.71 -6.73 5.90
N GLN A 117 4.30 -7.62 5.14
CA GLN A 117 4.73 -8.94 5.57
C GLN A 117 5.85 -8.92 6.62
N ASN A 118 6.34 -7.76 6.97
CA ASN A 118 7.27 -7.57 8.10
C ASN A 118 6.57 -7.41 9.46
N LEU A 119 5.21 -7.52 9.49
CA LEU A 119 4.41 -7.53 10.72
C LEU A 119 3.80 -8.91 10.98
N TYR A 120 3.77 -9.33 12.24
CA TYR A 120 3.26 -10.65 12.61
C TYR A 120 1.79 -10.87 12.20
N TYR A 121 0.92 -9.90 12.39
CA TYR A 121 -0.50 -10.05 12.06
C TYR A 121 -0.80 -10.02 10.55
N GLU A 122 0.15 -9.62 9.75
CA GLU A 122 0.06 -9.69 8.28
C GLU A 122 0.67 -11.00 7.73
N TRP A 123 1.36 -11.78 8.59
CA TRP A 123 2.10 -12.97 8.16
C TRP A 123 1.85 -14.18 9.08
N GLY A 124 0.60 -14.44 9.44
CA GLY A 124 0.20 -15.68 10.12
C GLY A 124 0.21 -15.65 11.64
N GLY A 125 0.59 -14.53 12.27
CA GLY A 125 0.55 -14.36 13.71
C GLY A 125 1.91 -14.51 14.40
N ARG A 126 1.86 -14.66 15.72
CA ARG A 126 3.04 -14.83 16.58
C ARG A 126 3.64 -16.24 16.41
N GLY A 127 4.81 -16.47 16.97
CA GLY A 127 5.49 -17.75 16.92
C GLY A 127 6.73 -17.77 16.01
N GLY A 128 7.35 -16.61 15.77
CA GLY A 128 8.56 -16.49 14.97
C GLY A 128 8.36 -16.78 13.49
N LYS A 129 7.18 -16.43 12.95
CA LYS A 129 6.80 -16.73 11.56
C LYS A 129 7.37 -15.77 10.52
N LEU A 130 7.78 -14.56 10.92
CA LEU A 130 8.34 -13.57 10.00
C LEU A 130 9.60 -14.11 9.34
N ASN A 131 9.62 -14.12 8.00
CA ASN A 131 10.69 -14.73 7.23
C ASN A 131 10.70 -14.16 5.80
N ALA A 132 11.68 -13.35 5.49
CA ALA A 132 11.80 -12.72 4.18
C ALA A 132 12.00 -13.72 3.05
N GLY A 133 12.72 -14.81 3.30
CA GLY A 133 12.92 -15.88 2.31
C GLY A 133 11.60 -16.58 1.95
N LYS A 134 10.77 -16.83 2.94
CA LYS A 134 9.43 -17.41 2.72
C LYS A 134 8.54 -16.45 1.93
N TYR A 135 8.61 -15.15 2.23
CA TYR A 135 7.90 -14.18 1.43
C TYR A 135 8.36 -14.19 -0.03
N VAL A 136 9.67 -14.22 -0.28
CA VAL A 136 10.20 -14.25 -1.66
C VAL A 136 9.79 -15.53 -2.39
N GLU A 137 9.65 -16.66 -1.70
CA GLU A 137 9.08 -17.88 -2.30
C GLU A 137 7.64 -17.64 -2.80
N LEU A 138 6.82 -16.97 -2.00
CA LEU A 138 5.46 -16.59 -2.39
C LEU A 138 5.47 -15.64 -3.57
N LEU A 139 6.31 -14.61 -3.50
CA LEU A 139 6.46 -13.62 -4.57
C LEU A 139 6.89 -14.27 -5.88
N ALA A 140 7.86 -15.18 -5.84
CA ALA A 140 8.35 -15.89 -7.02
C ALA A 140 7.25 -16.70 -7.69
N ALA A 141 6.48 -17.45 -6.90
CA ALA A 141 5.36 -18.23 -7.40
C ALA A 141 4.30 -17.35 -8.07
N ALA A 142 3.95 -16.24 -7.43
CA ALA A 142 2.99 -15.28 -7.97
C ALA A 142 3.50 -14.58 -9.23
N TYR A 143 4.76 -14.14 -9.22
CA TYR A 143 5.39 -13.49 -10.37
C TYR A 143 5.36 -14.39 -11.61
N ASN A 144 5.78 -15.62 -11.46
CA ASN A 144 5.77 -16.57 -12.56
C ASN A 144 4.36 -16.85 -13.08
N ALA A 145 3.38 -16.98 -12.17
CA ALA A 145 1.99 -17.19 -12.52
C ALA A 145 1.41 -16.02 -13.32
N VAL A 146 1.58 -14.80 -12.83
CA VAL A 146 1.10 -13.58 -13.50
C VAL A 146 1.75 -13.45 -14.88
N LYS A 147 3.07 -13.54 -14.94
CA LYS A 147 3.82 -13.35 -16.19
C LYS A 147 3.49 -14.41 -17.24
N SER A 148 3.10 -15.62 -16.82
CA SER A 148 2.72 -16.68 -17.74
C SER A 148 1.45 -16.36 -18.55
N VAL A 149 0.56 -15.52 -18.02
CA VAL A 149 -0.73 -15.18 -18.66
C VAL A 149 -0.84 -13.72 -19.04
N ASP A 150 -0.18 -12.82 -18.34
CA ASP A 150 -0.17 -11.38 -18.61
C ASP A 150 1.23 -10.78 -18.39
N PRO A 151 2.13 -10.96 -19.35
CA PRO A 151 3.50 -10.46 -19.22
C PRO A 151 3.59 -8.94 -19.16
N GLY A 152 2.55 -8.22 -19.59
CA GLY A 152 2.49 -6.76 -19.53
C GLY A 152 2.05 -6.20 -18.17
N ALA A 153 1.53 -7.02 -17.27
CA ALA A 153 1.16 -6.56 -15.94
C ALA A 153 2.41 -6.30 -15.09
N VAL A 154 2.37 -5.22 -14.31
CA VAL A 154 3.45 -4.88 -13.38
C VAL A 154 3.25 -5.68 -12.09
N VAL A 155 4.28 -6.41 -11.67
CA VAL A 155 4.30 -7.10 -10.38
C VAL A 155 5.09 -6.27 -9.39
N VAL A 156 4.42 -5.80 -8.35
CA VAL A 156 4.99 -4.98 -7.28
C VAL A 156 5.24 -5.85 -6.06
N SER A 157 6.44 -5.79 -5.49
CA SER A 157 6.72 -6.47 -4.22
C SER A 157 5.84 -5.90 -3.11
N GLY A 158 5.37 -6.76 -2.20
CA GLY A 158 4.57 -6.33 -1.06
C GLY A 158 5.28 -5.26 -0.26
N ALA A 159 4.63 -4.12 -0.09
CA ALA A 159 5.22 -2.99 0.61
C ALA A 159 5.38 -3.30 2.10
N LEU A 160 6.53 -2.92 2.63
CA LEU A 160 6.85 -3.06 4.04
C LEU A 160 6.33 -1.84 4.81
N THR A 161 5.96 -2.05 6.06
CA THR A 161 5.55 -0.95 6.93
C THR A 161 6.73 -0.44 7.77
N PRO A 162 6.78 0.86 8.04
CA PRO A 162 7.78 1.39 8.97
C PRO A 162 7.46 0.92 10.41
N THR A 163 8.44 0.36 11.09
CA THR A 163 8.26 -0.17 12.45
C THR A 163 9.25 0.40 13.46
N GLY A 164 10.49 0.67 13.04
CA GLY A 164 11.55 1.08 13.95
C GLY A 164 11.95 -0.01 14.96
N LEU A 165 11.50 -1.24 14.75
CA LEU A 165 11.70 -2.38 15.66
C LEU A 165 12.29 -3.54 14.85
N THR A 166 13.13 -4.36 15.49
CA THR A 166 13.61 -5.61 14.88
C THR A 166 13.41 -6.76 15.85
N ASP A 167 12.32 -7.46 15.65
CA ASP A 167 11.95 -8.67 16.40
C ASP A 167 11.19 -9.58 15.41
N TRP A 168 11.83 -10.67 15.01
CA TRP A 168 11.30 -11.59 14.00
C TRP A 168 10.04 -12.35 14.45
N ASP A 169 9.57 -12.14 15.67
CA ASP A 169 8.28 -12.62 16.15
C ASP A 169 7.17 -11.59 16.01
N ILE A 170 7.50 -10.30 16.09
CA ILE A 170 6.52 -9.21 16.15
C ILE A 170 6.55 -8.31 14.91
N ALA A 171 7.70 -7.69 14.65
CA ALA A 171 7.86 -6.72 13.58
C ALA A 171 9.35 -6.54 13.26
N VAL A 172 9.68 -6.44 12.00
CA VAL A 172 11.07 -6.25 11.56
C VAL A 172 11.20 -4.89 10.87
N ASP A 173 12.25 -4.15 11.21
CA ASP A 173 12.61 -2.90 10.54
C ASP A 173 12.54 -3.08 9.02
N ASP A 174 11.88 -2.16 8.35
CA ASP A 174 11.61 -2.26 6.91
C ASP A 174 12.90 -2.28 6.07
N ALA A 175 13.91 -1.49 6.41
CA ALA A 175 15.18 -1.49 5.69
C ALA A 175 15.91 -2.84 5.86
N ILE A 176 15.91 -3.40 7.05
CA ILE A 176 16.51 -4.72 7.32
C ILE A 176 15.75 -5.82 6.55
N TYR A 177 14.43 -5.78 6.58
CA TYR A 177 13.62 -6.78 5.88
C TYR A 177 13.80 -6.67 4.36
N LEU A 178 13.88 -5.47 3.82
CA LEU A 178 14.13 -5.26 2.38
C LEU A 178 15.47 -5.87 1.94
N GLU A 179 16.54 -5.67 2.73
CA GLU A 179 17.83 -6.30 2.42
C GLU A 179 17.74 -7.83 2.49
N GLU A 180 17.03 -8.38 3.47
CA GLU A 180 16.82 -9.83 3.55
C GLU A 180 16.03 -10.36 2.35
N MET A 181 15.04 -9.61 1.86
CA MET A 181 14.35 -9.97 0.62
C MET A 181 15.31 -9.99 -0.58
N TYR A 182 16.18 -8.98 -0.70
CA TYR A 182 17.17 -8.96 -1.78
C TYR A 182 18.14 -10.15 -1.69
N LYS A 183 18.60 -10.50 -0.50
CA LYS A 183 19.44 -11.68 -0.30
C LYS A 183 18.74 -12.97 -0.71
N ALA A 184 17.42 -13.01 -0.61
CA ALA A 184 16.59 -14.16 -1.00
C ALA A 184 16.22 -14.17 -2.49
N GLY A 185 16.61 -13.17 -3.27
CA GLY A 185 16.38 -13.14 -4.71
C GLY A 185 15.29 -12.21 -5.20
N LEU A 186 14.88 -11.23 -4.39
CA LEU A 186 13.82 -10.27 -4.70
C LEU A 186 13.91 -9.69 -6.12
N ALA A 187 15.11 -9.32 -6.56
CA ALA A 187 15.31 -8.62 -7.83
C ALA A 187 14.78 -9.40 -9.04
N ARG A 188 14.73 -10.74 -8.96
CA ARG A 188 14.29 -11.60 -10.06
C ARG A 188 12.78 -11.75 -10.16
N TYR A 189 12.03 -11.36 -9.13
CA TYR A 189 10.64 -11.74 -8.99
C TYR A 189 9.69 -10.56 -8.79
N CYS A 190 10.12 -9.36 -9.17
CA CYS A 190 9.25 -8.18 -9.22
C CYS A 190 9.70 -7.21 -10.31
N ASP A 191 8.77 -6.36 -10.75
CA ASP A 191 9.04 -5.28 -11.70
C ASP A 191 9.22 -3.94 -10.98
N ALA A 192 8.73 -3.82 -9.76
CA ALA A 192 8.79 -2.62 -8.95
C ALA A 192 8.82 -2.97 -7.47
N ILE A 193 9.36 -2.06 -6.67
CA ILE A 193 9.48 -2.22 -5.22
C ILE A 193 8.36 -1.42 -4.54
N GLY A 194 7.48 -2.10 -3.81
CA GLY A 194 6.44 -1.46 -3.02
C GLY A 194 7.01 -0.79 -1.76
N ALA A 195 6.41 0.32 -1.37
CA ALA A 195 6.79 1.04 -0.15
C ALA A 195 5.58 1.67 0.51
N HIS A 196 5.60 1.78 1.85
CA HIS A 196 4.64 2.55 2.64
C HIS A 196 5.37 3.68 3.38
N PRO A 197 5.82 4.73 2.68
CA PRO A 197 6.59 5.81 3.28
C PRO A 197 5.68 6.80 4.00
N SER A 198 5.17 6.43 5.17
CA SER A 198 4.32 7.29 5.99
C SER A 198 5.12 8.43 6.60
N GLY A 199 4.48 9.58 6.77
CA GLY A 199 5.13 10.78 7.29
C GLY A 199 4.84 11.08 8.76
N TYR A 200 3.86 10.43 9.37
CA TYR A 200 3.45 10.65 10.76
C TYR A 200 3.13 12.14 11.02
N ASN A 201 3.93 12.82 11.84
CA ASN A 201 3.82 14.26 12.08
C ASN A 201 5.03 15.04 11.52
N ASN A 202 5.76 14.44 10.57
CA ASN A 202 6.95 15.04 9.96
C ASN A 202 6.63 15.50 8.53
N PRO A 203 7.01 16.74 8.16
CA PRO A 203 6.85 17.21 6.78
C PRO A 203 7.56 16.30 5.77
N PRO A 204 7.07 16.20 4.53
CA PRO A 204 7.68 15.30 3.55
C PRO A 204 9.12 15.60 3.20
N ASP A 205 9.56 16.86 3.29
CA ASP A 205 10.95 17.26 3.05
C ASP A 205 11.92 16.88 4.17
N ALA A 206 11.41 16.61 5.37
CA ALA A 206 12.24 16.37 6.55
C ALA A 206 13.04 15.07 6.43
N GLN A 207 14.30 15.12 6.91
CA GLN A 207 15.16 13.96 7.12
C GLN A 207 15.30 13.69 8.60
N TRP A 208 15.28 12.43 8.99
CA TRP A 208 15.21 12.00 10.38
C TRP A 208 16.40 12.48 11.24
N ASN A 209 17.59 12.64 10.65
CA ASN A 209 18.81 12.99 11.37
C ASN A 209 19.14 14.48 11.34
N THR A 210 18.36 15.29 10.63
CA THR A 210 18.60 16.73 10.51
C THR A 210 17.37 17.56 10.87
N TRP A 211 16.21 16.95 10.97
CA TRP A 211 14.97 17.63 11.32
C TRP A 211 14.91 17.91 12.83
N ASN A 212 14.88 19.18 13.19
CA ASN A 212 14.85 19.61 14.59
C ASN A 212 13.47 20.16 14.95
N ASP A 213 12.58 19.26 15.35
CA ASP A 213 11.24 19.58 15.82
C ASP A 213 10.99 18.84 17.13
N PRO A 214 10.74 19.56 18.25
CA PRO A 214 10.53 18.92 19.54
C PRO A 214 9.15 18.28 19.72
N SER A 215 8.20 18.51 18.79
CA SER A 215 6.86 17.92 18.90
C SER A 215 6.89 16.42 18.65
N ALA A 216 6.00 15.67 19.35
CA ALA A 216 5.83 14.23 19.21
C ALA A 216 7.15 13.46 19.04
N PRO A 217 8.03 13.45 20.05
CA PRO A 217 9.40 12.93 19.92
C PRO A 217 9.45 11.44 19.58
N SER A 218 8.40 10.69 19.85
CA SER A 218 8.31 9.25 19.54
C SER A 218 8.49 8.94 18.05
N PHE A 219 8.21 9.91 17.18
CA PHE A 219 8.30 9.73 15.72
C PHE A 219 9.47 10.52 15.12
N LYS A 220 10.48 10.90 15.92
CA LYS A 220 11.62 11.70 15.46
C LYS A 220 12.94 10.93 15.41
N GLY A 221 13.03 9.82 16.10
CA GLY A 221 14.29 9.12 16.34
C GLY A 221 14.67 8.05 15.34
N HIS A 222 13.88 7.82 14.27
CA HIS A 222 14.16 6.74 13.34
C HIS A 222 13.73 7.12 11.92
N ARG A 223 14.55 6.75 10.92
CA ARG A 223 14.31 7.07 9.51
C ARG A 223 12.98 6.59 8.96
N SER A 224 12.48 5.46 9.48
CA SER A 224 11.21 4.86 9.03
C SER A 224 9.99 5.74 9.31
N PHE A 225 10.12 6.76 10.15
CA PHE A 225 9.03 7.68 10.46
C PHE A 225 9.04 8.94 9.60
N PHE A 226 9.87 8.97 8.56
CA PHE A 226 10.01 10.11 7.65
C PHE A 226 9.81 9.66 6.20
N PHE A 227 8.90 10.32 5.51
CA PHE A 227 8.61 10.04 4.10
C PHE A 227 9.88 10.06 3.24
N ARG A 228 10.63 11.15 3.29
CA ARG A 228 11.87 11.34 2.51
C ARG A 228 12.93 10.30 2.87
N SER A 229 13.18 10.11 4.14
CA SER A 229 14.24 9.20 4.61
C SER A 229 13.94 7.75 4.22
N THR A 230 12.70 7.32 4.30
CA THR A 230 12.28 5.99 3.87
C THR A 230 12.53 5.80 2.37
N MET A 231 12.10 6.73 1.54
CA MET A 231 12.28 6.64 0.09
C MET A 231 13.76 6.63 -0.32
N GLU A 232 14.56 7.51 0.28
CA GLU A 232 16.00 7.57 0.02
C GLU A 232 16.71 6.29 0.48
N GLN A 233 16.35 5.74 1.64
CA GLN A 233 16.90 4.49 2.15
C GLN A 233 16.59 3.31 1.22
N TYR A 234 15.36 3.19 0.76
CA TYR A 234 14.96 2.12 -0.14
C TYR A 234 15.72 2.23 -1.46
N ARG A 235 15.85 3.44 -1.99
CA ARG A 235 16.62 3.69 -3.21
C ARG A 235 18.09 3.25 -3.05
N ASN A 236 18.71 3.58 -1.93
CA ASN A 236 20.08 3.20 -1.64
C ASN A 236 20.24 1.67 -1.57
N ILE A 237 19.31 0.98 -0.94
CA ILE A 237 19.30 -0.50 -0.87
C ILE A 237 19.16 -1.10 -2.27
N MET A 238 18.23 -0.60 -3.09
CA MET A 238 18.04 -1.06 -4.45
C MET A 238 19.34 -0.94 -5.27
N VAL A 239 20.00 0.20 -5.20
CA VAL A 239 21.28 0.45 -5.88
C VAL A 239 22.35 -0.51 -5.38
N LYS A 240 22.45 -0.71 -4.07
CA LYS A 240 23.40 -1.64 -3.45
C LYS A 240 23.29 -3.06 -4.04
N TYR A 241 22.07 -3.51 -4.33
CA TYR A 241 21.81 -4.85 -4.87
C TYR A 241 21.68 -4.86 -6.40
N GLY A 242 22.09 -3.81 -7.10
CA GLY A 242 22.09 -3.74 -8.55
C GLY A 242 20.71 -3.58 -9.18
N ASP A 243 19.72 -3.14 -8.40
CA ASP A 243 18.32 -3.05 -8.81
C ASP A 243 17.84 -1.61 -9.00
N GLY A 244 18.78 -0.68 -9.15
CA GLY A 244 18.51 0.75 -9.26
C GLY A 244 17.73 1.17 -10.51
N HIS A 245 17.57 0.31 -11.49
CA HIS A 245 16.77 0.58 -12.69
C HIS A 245 15.26 0.45 -12.46
N LYS A 246 14.84 -0.20 -11.37
CA LYS A 246 13.43 -0.32 -11.01
C LYS A 246 12.94 0.93 -10.30
N ARG A 247 11.62 1.13 -10.30
CA ARG A 247 10.97 2.22 -9.57
C ARG A 247 10.43 1.73 -8.24
N ILE A 248 10.36 2.64 -7.28
CA ILE A 248 9.62 2.46 -6.04
C ILE A 248 8.18 2.89 -6.29
N TRP A 249 7.24 2.05 -5.91
CA TRP A 249 5.81 2.37 -5.93
C TRP A 249 5.34 2.59 -4.49
N PRO A 250 5.14 3.84 -4.06
CA PRO A 250 4.48 4.12 -2.79
C PRO A 250 3.00 3.68 -2.87
N THR A 251 2.75 2.45 -2.46
CA THR A 251 1.40 1.86 -2.56
C THR A 251 0.48 2.30 -1.42
N GLU A 252 1.05 2.89 -0.37
CA GLU A 252 0.35 3.67 0.65
C GLU A 252 1.30 4.74 1.18
N PHE A 253 0.82 5.97 1.33
CA PHE A 253 1.50 7.04 2.05
C PHE A 253 0.47 8.07 2.47
N GLY A 254 0.77 8.87 3.48
CA GLY A 254 -0.13 9.92 3.89
C GLY A 254 0.19 10.50 5.26
N TRP A 255 -0.62 11.45 5.66
CA TRP A 255 -0.58 12.12 6.95
C TRP A 255 -2.00 12.16 7.50
N ALA A 256 -2.17 11.60 8.71
CA ALA A 256 -3.45 11.64 9.41
C ALA A 256 -3.66 12.99 10.08
N SER A 257 -4.90 13.46 10.08
CA SER A 257 -5.34 14.62 10.88
C SER A 257 -6.73 14.35 11.42
N VAL A 258 -6.96 14.64 12.71
CA VAL A 258 -8.30 14.57 13.31
C VAL A 258 -9.02 15.92 13.30
N GLU A 259 -8.33 17.00 12.87
CA GLU A 259 -8.95 18.31 12.80
C GLU A 259 -10.17 18.29 11.89
N GLY A 260 -11.25 18.91 12.32
CA GLY A 260 -12.49 18.98 11.54
C GLY A 260 -13.31 17.70 11.49
N LEU A 261 -12.91 16.63 12.19
CA LEU A 261 -13.65 15.36 12.23
C LEU A 261 -14.52 15.18 13.47
N GLY A 262 -14.35 16.04 14.48
CA GLY A 262 -15.13 15.94 15.73
C GLY A 262 -14.76 14.74 16.60
N VAL A 263 -13.58 14.16 16.40
CA VAL A 263 -13.07 13.01 17.15
C VAL A 263 -11.64 13.26 17.59
N GLY A 264 -11.18 12.53 18.62
CA GLY A 264 -9.78 12.49 19.00
C GLY A 264 -9.01 11.42 18.21
N PRO A 265 -7.67 11.38 18.34
CA PRO A 265 -6.87 10.36 17.66
C PRO A 265 -7.18 8.97 18.23
N ALA A 266 -7.17 7.97 17.35
CA ALA A 266 -7.29 6.57 17.74
C ALA A 266 -6.07 6.14 18.57
N ALA A 267 -6.24 5.11 19.39
CA ALA A 267 -5.17 4.57 20.21
C ALA A 267 -3.96 4.17 19.34
N GLY A 268 -2.77 4.63 19.72
CA GLY A 268 -1.54 4.41 18.96
C GLY A 268 -1.30 5.37 17.81
N TYR A 269 -2.25 6.26 17.51
CA TYR A 269 -2.18 7.22 16.41
C TYR A 269 -2.20 8.68 16.89
N GLY A 270 -1.59 8.95 18.05
CA GLY A 270 -1.55 10.28 18.66
C GLY A 270 -1.02 11.38 17.74
N TYR A 271 -0.14 11.03 16.80
CA TYR A 271 0.39 11.97 15.81
C TYR A 271 -0.70 12.62 14.93
N ALA A 272 -1.88 12.00 14.82
CA ALA A 272 -2.99 12.56 14.06
C ALA A 272 -3.54 13.87 14.69
N ALA A 273 -3.30 14.10 15.96
CA ALA A 273 -3.63 15.35 16.63
C ALA A 273 -2.59 16.46 16.37
N ASP A 274 -1.41 16.11 15.90
CA ASP A 274 -0.31 17.05 15.66
C ASP A 274 -0.39 17.71 14.28
N ASN A 275 -1.07 17.08 13.33
CA ASN A 275 -1.24 17.61 11.99
C ASN A 275 -2.58 18.37 11.88
N THR A 276 -2.54 19.56 11.31
CA THR A 276 -3.76 20.27 10.90
C THR A 276 -4.26 19.74 9.56
N GLU A 277 -5.50 20.02 9.20
CA GLU A 277 -6.02 19.72 7.86
C GLU A 277 -5.24 20.46 6.77
N ALA A 278 -4.79 21.68 7.05
CA ALA A 278 -3.96 22.46 6.13
C ALA A 278 -2.60 21.79 5.92
N GLU A 279 -1.98 21.30 6.97
CA GLU A 279 -0.71 20.56 6.89
C GLU A 279 -0.88 19.25 6.13
N GLN A 280 -1.94 18.50 6.39
CA GLN A 280 -2.26 17.29 5.62
C GLN A 280 -2.31 17.60 4.12
N ALA A 281 -3.02 18.66 3.74
CA ALA A 281 -3.15 19.08 2.35
C ALA A 281 -1.77 19.46 1.74
N GLN A 282 -1.01 20.27 2.45
CA GLN A 282 0.32 20.74 2.01
C GLN A 282 1.31 19.57 1.88
N TYR A 283 1.33 18.69 2.86
CA TYR A 283 2.25 17.55 2.88
C TYR A 283 1.97 16.57 1.76
N LEU A 284 0.70 16.29 1.48
CA LEU A 284 0.33 15.39 0.39
C LEU A 284 0.73 15.96 -0.98
N VAL A 285 0.45 17.23 -1.23
CA VAL A 285 0.86 17.89 -2.48
C VAL A 285 2.38 17.85 -2.63
N ARG A 286 3.10 18.20 -1.56
CA ARG A 286 4.57 18.21 -1.59
C ARG A 286 5.15 16.81 -1.81
N ALA A 287 4.55 15.78 -1.21
CA ALA A 287 5.00 14.40 -1.40
C ALA A 287 4.87 13.98 -2.87
N TYR A 288 3.78 14.32 -3.54
CA TYR A 288 3.62 14.04 -4.98
C TYR A 288 4.66 14.79 -5.81
N GLU A 289 4.93 16.06 -5.50
CA GLU A 289 5.99 16.81 -6.19
C GLU A 289 7.35 16.13 -6.05
N MET A 290 7.70 15.75 -4.83
CA MET A 290 8.95 15.06 -4.54
C MET A 290 9.06 13.74 -5.31
N GLY A 291 8.01 12.93 -5.28
CA GLY A 291 7.96 11.67 -6.01
C GLY A 291 8.16 11.87 -7.51
N ARG A 292 7.48 12.84 -8.08
CA ARG A 292 7.62 13.19 -9.50
C ARG A 292 9.05 13.63 -9.84
N ASN A 293 9.66 14.43 -8.98
CA ASN A 293 10.97 15.02 -9.24
C ASN A 293 12.13 14.03 -9.02
N TRP A 294 11.97 13.02 -8.19
CA TRP A 294 13.03 12.05 -7.93
C TRP A 294 13.42 11.20 -9.13
N GLY A 295 12.49 10.93 -10.06
CA GLY A 295 12.76 10.13 -11.26
C GLY A 295 12.81 8.62 -11.04
N PHE A 296 12.83 8.13 -9.79
CA PHE A 296 12.84 6.70 -9.47
C PHE A 296 11.52 6.22 -8.86
N VAL A 297 10.46 7.01 -8.98
CA VAL A 297 9.16 6.70 -8.38
C VAL A 297 8.15 6.39 -9.46
N GLY A 298 7.36 5.34 -9.27
CA GLY A 298 6.22 4.99 -10.10
C GLY A 298 4.94 5.67 -9.61
N PRO A 299 3.77 5.11 -9.92
CA PRO A 299 2.52 5.61 -9.36
C PRO A 299 2.55 5.64 -7.83
N MET A 300 2.03 6.72 -7.27
CA MET A 300 1.92 6.91 -5.83
C MET A 300 0.45 6.79 -5.43
N PHE A 301 0.18 6.10 -4.34
CA PHE A 301 -1.19 5.83 -3.86
C PHE A 301 -1.38 6.43 -2.47
N LEU A 302 -2.11 7.51 -2.42
CA LEU A 302 -2.49 8.13 -1.15
C LEU A 302 -3.35 7.16 -0.32
N TRP A 303 -3.05 7.03 0.96
CA TRP A 303 -3.85 6.30 1.94
C TRP A 303 -4.72 7.29 2.73
N ASN A 304 -6.01 7.47 2.54
CA ASN A 304 -6.98 6.85 1.64
C ASN A 304 -8.01 7.90 1.16
N LEU A 305 -8.94 7.50 0.29
CA LEU A 305 -10.04 8.37 -0.15
C LEU A 305 -11.05 8.57 0.97
N ASN A 306 -11.75 7.50 1.38
CA ASN A 306 -12.76 7.56 2.43
C ASN A 306 -13.04 6.17 3.02
N PHE A 307 -12.41 5.86 4.14
CA PHE A 307 -12.66 4.60 4.85
C PHE A 307 -13.63 4.76 6.02
N ALA A 308 -14.05 5.99 6.35
CA ALA A 308 -14.96 6.23 7.46
C ALA A 308 -16.28 5.44 7.38
N PRO A 309 -16.93 5.30 6.21
CA PRO A 309 -18.17 4.50 6.12
C PRO A 309 -17.99 3.03 6.48
N VAL A 310 -16.79 2.48 6.32
CA VAL A 310 -16.48 1.06 6.56
C VAL A 310 -15.88 0.87 7.96
N ALA A 311 -14.88 1.66 8.30
CA ALA A 311 -14.10 1.51 9.53
C ALA A 311 -14.73 2.24 10.73
N GLY A 312 -15.58 3.21 10.47
CA GLY A 312 -16.13 4.12 11.48
C GLY A 312 -15.36 5.44 11.53
N PRO A 313 -16.04 6.55 11.89
CA PRO A 313 -15.44 7.89 11.88
C PRO A 313 -14.37 8.10 12.95
N GLN A 314 -14.28 7.19 13.94
CA GLN A 314 -13.29 7.24 15.03
C GLN A 314 -12.06 6.39 14.78
N ASP A 315 -12.07 5.59 13.70
CA ASP A 315 -10.92 4.75 13.33
C ASP A 315 -9.81 5.61 12.72
N GLU A 316 -8.57 5.18 12.88
CA GLU A 316 -7.42 5.89 12.30
C GLU A 316 -7.52 6.06 10.79
N LYS A 317 -8.18 5.12 10.11
CA LYS A 317 -8.36 5.17 8.65
C LYS A 317 -9.17 6.40 8.22
N ALA A 318 -10.13 6.82 9.03
CA ALA A 318 -10.90 8.04 8.77
C ALA A 318 -10.04 9.31 8.84
N ALA A 319 -9.07 9.33 9.76
CA ALA A 319 -8.17 10.48 9.92
C ALA A 319 -7.20 10.64 8.73
N PHE A 320 -6.90 9.57 8.02
CA PHE A 320 -6.12 9.62 6.77
C PHE A 320 -6.96 9.99 5.55
N GLY A 321 -8.28 9.86 5.63
CA GLY A 321 -9.18 10.17 4.52
C GLY A 321 -9.09 11.62 4.08
N ILE A 322 -9.30 11.87 2.80
CA ILE A 322 -9.30 13.22 2.22
C ILE A 322 -10.70 13.76 2.01
N VAL A 323 -11.71 12.95 2.26
CA VAL A 323 -13.11 13.35 2.38
C VAL A 323 -13.66 12.82 3.71
N ARG A 324 -14.74 13.43 4.19
CA ARG A 324 -15.39 13.03 5.44
C ARG A 324 -16.36 11.87 5.22
N ASN A 325 -16.88 11.33 6.30
CA ASN A 325 -17.83 10.21 6.24
C ASN A 325 -19.03 10.50 5.31
N ASP A 326 -19.50 11.74 5.25
CA ASP A 326 -20.61 12.18 4.39
C ASP A 326 -20.18 12.58 2.98
N TRP A 327 -18.93 12.27 2.60
CA TRP A 327 -18.30 12.61 1.32
C TRP A 327 -18.00 14.10 1.12
N SER A 328 -18.19 14.92 2.11
CA SER A 328 -17.78 16.34 2.02
C SER A 328 -16.25 16.42 1.96
N PRO A 329 -15.70 17.31 1.10
CA PRO A 329 -14.25 17.37 0.92
C PRO A 329 -13.54 18.01 2.10
N ARG A 330 -12.39 17.46 2.46
CA ARG A 330 -11.43 18.11 3.34
C ARG A 330 -10.51 19.01 2.49
N PRO A 331 -9.74 19.94 3.09
CA PRO A 331 -8.79 20.78 2.34
C PRO A 331 -7.84 19.99 1.42
N ALA A 332 -7.43 18.77 1.82
CA ALA A 332 -6.57 17.91 1.02
C ALA A 332 -7.19 17.55 -0.33
N PHE A 333 -8.50 17.29 -0.38
CA PHE A 333 -9.17 16.96 -1.63
C PHE A 333 -9.02 18.10 -2.67
N SER A 334 -9.36 19.31 -2.27
CA SER A 334 -9.27 20.48 -3.14
C SER A 334 -7.83 20.80 -3.53
N ALA A 335 -6.89 20.66 -2.61
CA ALA A 335 -5.47 20.89 -2.89
C ALA A 335 -4.93 19.90 -3.93
N LEU A 336 -5.29 18.63 -3.82
CA LEU A 336 -4.87 17.61 -4.78
C LEU A 336 -5.57 17.79 -6.14
N GLN A 337 -6.83 18.20 -6.13
CA GLN A 337 -7.56 18.54 -7.36
C GLN A 337 -6.89 19.67 -8.13
N ASN A 338 -6.43 20.70 -7.42
CA ASN A 338 -5.82 21.89 -8.00
C ASN A 338 -4.32 21.75 -8.25
N MET A 339 -3.69 20.70 -7.76
CA MET A 339 -2.27 20.43 -7.95
C MET A 339 -1.94 20.21 -9.43
N PRO A 340 -0.87 20.83 -9.97
CA PRO A 340 -0.39 20.52 -11.33
C PRO A 340 -0.01 19.04 -11.46
N LYS A 341 -0.37 18.43 -12.59
CA LYS A 341 -0.12 17.01 -12.85
C LYS A 341 0.54 16.78 -14.22
#